data_7ed5d1de70c30da9c2ca44507d5e29ce
#
_entry.id   7ed5d1de70c30da9c2ca44507d5e29ce
#
_cell.length_a   1.000
_cell.length_b   1.000
_cell.length_c   1.000
_cell.angle_alpha   90.00
_cell.angle_beta   90.00
_cell.angle_gamma   90.00
#
_symmetry.space_group_name_H-M   'P 1'
#
loop_
_entity.id
_entity.type
_entity.pdbx_description
1 polymer ?
#
loop_
_entity_poly.entity_id
_entity_poly.type
_entity_poly.pdbx_seq_one_letter_code
_entity_poly.pdbx_strand_id
1 'polypeptide(L)'
;ADSCVLFVEAHGATMLFPGDIPARAELQLIASGSLPEQIDILVAAHHGSDTSSSQTFIDRVDPEHTVFTTKQANRFNHPSPRVLARYQKSGGALWDTGRHGAMCFRKRPARNLSATAMRIGYLPYWAK
;
A
#
# COMPACT_ATOMS: atom_id res chain seq x y z
N ALA A 1 -10.46 17.45 -2.82
CA ALA A 1 -9.10 17.59 -3.29
C ALA A 1 -8.84 16.59 -4.41
N ASP A 2 -8.23 17.04 -5.47
CA ASP A 2 -7.92 16.19 -6.60
C ASP A 2 -6.63 15.43 -6.31
N SER A 3 -6.70 14.11 -6.37
CA SER A 3 -5.55 13.23 -6.22
C SER A 3 -5.34 12.45 -7.50
N CYS A 4 -4.10 12.36 -7.95
CA CYS A 4 -3.77 11.55 -9.11
C CYS A 4 -3.61 10.10 -8.71
N VAL A 5 -4.16 9.20 -9.51
CA VAL A 5 -3.95 7.76 -9.37
C VAL A 5 -2.96 7.32 -10.44
N LEU A 6 -1.88 6.69 -10.02
CA LEU A 6 -0.84 6.20 -10.93
C LEU A 6 -0.79 4.67 -10.87
N PHE A 7 -0.93 4.06 -12.02
CA PHE A 7 -0.67 2.64 -12.23
C PHE A 7 0.62 2.45 -13.00
N VAL A 8 1.48 1.56 -12.53
CA VAL A 8 2.77 1.25 -13.15
C VAL A 8 2.85 -0.25 -13.39
N GLU A 9 3.21 -0.63 -14.60
CA GLU A 9 3.55 -2.00 -14.94
C GLU A 9 4.97 -2.03 -15.49
N ALA A 10 5.82 -2.85 -14.90
CA ALA A 10 7.21 -2.99 -15.31
C ALA A 10 7.72 -4.40 -14.99
N HIS A 11 8.39 -5.01 -15.95
CA HIS A 11 9.01 -6.35 -15.80
C HIS A 11 8.05 -7.42 -15.25
N GLY A 12 6.76 -7.33 -15.59
CA GLY A 12 5.74 -8.26 -15.14
C GLY A 12 5.24 -8.01 -13.71
N ALA A 13 5.61 -6.91 -13.09
CA ALA A 13 5.08 -6.48 -11.79
C ALA A 13 4.17 -5.28 -11.96
N THR A 14 3.13 -5.21 -11.13
CA THR A 14 2.13 -4.15 -11.15
C THR A 14 2.15 -3.36 -9.84
N MET A 15 2.10 -2.04 -9.93
CA MET A 15 2.09 -1.15 -8.77
C MET A 15 0.96 -0.13 -8.91
N LEU A 16 0.25 0.13 -7.82
CA LEU A 16 -0.79 1.14 -7.77
C LEU A 16 -0.50 2.17 -6.68
N PHE A 17 -0.52 3.43 -7.09
CA PHE A 17 -0.36 4.60 -6.22
C PHE A 17 -1.66 5.41 -6.28
N PRO A 18 -2.61 5.19 -5.37
CA PRO A 18 -3.91 5.86 -5.43
C PRO A 18 -3.89 7.30 -4.87
N GLY A 19 -2.78 7.73 -4.27
CA GLY A 19 -2.73 9.04 -3.62
C GLY A 19 -3.66 9.09 -2.41
N ASP A 20 -4.34 10.21 -2.22
CA ASP A 20 -5.23 10.43 -1.08
C ASP A 20 -6.72 10.26 -1.42
N ILE A 21 -7.04 9.43 -2.42
CA ILE A 21 -8.43 9.25 -2.83
C ILE A 21 -9.29 8.69 -1.68
N PRO A 22 -10.51 9.22 -1.48
CA PRO A 22 -11.44 8.67 -0.51
C PRO A 22 -12.15 7.41 -1.05
N ALA A 23 -12.82 6.68 -0.17
CA ALA A 23 -13.53 5.44 -0.52
C ALA A 23 -14.50 5.61 -1.70
N ARG A 24 -15.15 6.76 -1.82
CA ARG A 24 -16.04 7.05 -2.96
C ARG A 24 -15.27 7.04 -4.30
N ALA A 25 -14.09 7.62 -4.31
CA ALA A 25 -13.27 7.65 -5.53
C ALA A 25 -12.69 6.26 -5.85
N GLU A 26 -12.43 5.44 -4.84
CA GLU A 26 -12.04 4.04 -5.04
C GLU A 26 -13.14 3.26 -5.79
N LEU A 27 -14.41 3.45 -5.40
CA LEU A 27 -15.54 2.81 -6.10
C LEU A 27 -15.67 3.29 -7.55
N GLN A 28 -15.45 4.58 -7.79
CA GLN A 28 -15.43 5.13 -9.16
C GLN A 28 -14.29 4.51 -9.99
N LEU A 29 -13.14 4.32 -9.39
CA LEU A 29 -11.99 3.69 -10.04
C LEU A 29 -12.29 2.24 -10.42
N ILE A 30 -12.93 1.49 -9.53
CA ILE A 30 -13.40 0.13 -9.84
C ILE A 30 -14.39 0.15 -11.00
N ALA A 31 -15.38 1.04 -10.94
CA ALA A 31 -16.43 1.14 -11.96
C ALA A 31 -15.90 1.52 -13.34
N SER A 32 -14.77 2.22 -13.41
CA SER A 32 -14.12 2.61 -14.67
C SER A 32 -13.62 1.42 -15.48
N GLY A 33 -13.41 0.26 -14.84
CA GLY A 33 -12.86 -0.93 -15.49
C GLY A 33 -11.38 -0.84 -15.86
N SER A 34 -10.68 0.21 -15.42
CA SER A 34 -9.28 0.44 -15.78
C SER A 34 -8.27 -0.27 -14.87
N LEU A 35 -8.72 -0.83 -13.73
CA LEU A 35 -7.84 -1.56 -12.82
C LEU A 35 -7.54 -2.96 -13.36
N PRO A 36 -6.28 -3.42 -13.29
CA PRO A 36 -5.95 -4.81 -13.58
C PRO A 36 -6.60 -5.75 -12.55
N GLU A 37 -6.61 -7.04 -12.84
CA GLU A 37 -7.24 -8.05 -11.96
C GLU A 37 -6.53 -8.17 -10.62
N GLN A 38 -5.22 -8.00 -10.61
CA GLN A 38 -4.40 -8.09 -9.41
C GLN A 38 -3.32 -7.02 -9.42
N ILE A 39 -3.03 -6.48 -8.24
CA ILE A 39 -1.94 -5.54 -8.01
C ILE A 39 -0.90 -6.21 -7.12
N ASP A 40 0.35 -6.24 -7.55
CA ASP A 40 1.42 -6.82 -6.75
C ASP A 40 1.79 -5.92 -5.58
N ILE A 41 1.91 -4.61 -5.82
CA ILE A 41 2.28 -3.63 -4.80
C ILE A 41 1.26 -2.50 -4.78
N LEU A 42 0.62 -2.31 -3.63
CA LEU A 42 -0.28 -1.18 -3.39
C LEU A 42 0.34 -0.25 -2.36
N VAL A 43 0.45 1.02 -2.69
CA VAL A 43 0.66 2.06 -1.67
C VAL A 43 -0.70 2.43 -1.12
N ALA A 44 -0.90 2.30 0.19
CA ALA A 44 -2.21 2.52 0.80
C ALA A 44 -2.67 3.97 0.62
N ALA A 45 -3.91 4.15 0.19
CA ALA A 45 -4.49 5.47 -0.02
C ALA A 45 -4.47 6.27 1.29
N HIS A 46 -4.15 7.56 1.20
CA HIS A 46 -4.17 8.52 2.31
C HIS A 46 -3.45 7.99 3.56
N HIS A 47 -2.31 7.34 3.36
CA HIS A 47 -1.45 6.80 4.42
C HIS A 47 -2.15 5.78 5.36
N GLY A 48 -3.23 5.17 4.93
CA GLY A 48 -4.02 4.27 5.75
C GLY A 48 -5.10 4.96 6.60
N SER A 49 -5.58 6.12 6.17
CA SER A 49 -6.70 6.81 6.81
C SER A 49 -8.00 6.01 6.70
N ASP A 50 -8.86 6.12 7.71
CA ASP A 50 -10.21 5.55 7.73
C ASP A 50 -11.10 6.03 6.58
N THR A 51 -10.81 7.17 5.98
CA THR A 51 -11.58 7.74 4.87
C THR A 51 -11.36 7.01 3.55
N SER A 52 -10.41 6.10 3.52
CA SER A 52 -9.96 5.39 2.33
C SER A 52 -9.83 3.90 2.62
N SER A 53 -9.38 3.13 1.64
CA SER A 53 -9.13 1.68 1.79
C SER A 53 -10.39 0.92 2.21
N SER A 54 -11.48 1.08 1.45
CA SER A 54 -12.70 0.30 1.65
C SER A 54 -12.42 -1.20 1.42
N GLN A 55 -13.16 -2.07 2.11
CA GLN A 55 -13.00 -3.51 1.93
C GLN A 55 -13.23 -3.92 0.48
N THR A 56 -14.22 -3.32 -0.18
CA THR A 56 -14.53 -3.57 -1.59
C THR A 56 -13.32 -3.27 -2.49
N PHE A 57 -12.64 -2.15 -2.26
CA PHE A 57 -11.45 -1.78 -3.01
C PHE A 57 -10.29 -2.76 -2.75
N ILE A 58 -10.01 -3.06 -1.49
CA ILE A 58 -8.95 -3.99 -1.10
C ILE A 58 -9.18 -5.36 -1.73
N ASP A 59 -10.39 -5.89 -1.64
CA ASP A 59 -10.74 -7.19 -2.21
C ASP A 59 -10.61 -7.20 -3.73
N ARG A 60 -10.94 -6.07 -4.37
CA ARG A 60 -10.85 -5.96 -5.84
C ARG A 60 -9.41 -5.91 -6.34
N VAL A 61 -8.53 -5.18 -5.66
CA VAL A 61 -7.12 -5.06 -6.08
C VAL A 61 -6.25 -6.21 -5.60
N ASP A 62 -6.67 -6.88 -4.54
CA ASP A 62 -6.03 -8.08 -3.98
C ASP A 62 -4.50 -7.98 -3.94
N PRO A 63 -3.93 -7.01 -3.19
CA PRO A 63 -2.50 -6.73 -3.24
C PRO A 63 -1.68 -7.83 -2.57
N GLU A 64 -0.59 -8.23 -3.21
CA GLU A 64 0.41 -9.13 -2.59
C GLU A 64 1.18 -8.40 -1.49
N HIS A 65 1.49 -7.12 -1.73
CA HIS A 65 2.15 -6.24 -0.77
C HIS A 65 1.40 -4.92 -0.65
N THR A 66 1.21 -4.46 0.57
CA THR A 66 0.66 -3.12 0.83
C THR A 66 1.66 -2.32 1.67
N VAL A 67 1.95 -1.10 1.22
CA VAL A 67 2.88 -0.20 1.90
C VAL A 67 2.12 1.01 2.44
N PHE A 68 2.18 1.20 3.74
CA PHE A 68 1.69 2.41 4.41
C PHE A 68 2.86 3.40 4.53
N THR A 69 2.72 4.54 3.85
CA THR A 69 3.74 5.59 3.89
C THR A 69 3.49 6.50 5.09
N THR A 70 4.00 6.12 6.23
CA THR A 70 3.84 6.83 7.49
C THR A 70 5.19 7.22 8.08
N LYS A 71 5.16 7.97 9.15
CA LYS A 71 6.32 8.15 10.03
C LYS A 71 6.05 7.50 11.38
N GLN A 72 7.11 7.13 12.07
CA GLN A 72 7.01 6.64 13.43
C GLN A 72 6.33 7.67 14.33
N ALA A 73 5.41 7.23 15.19
CA ALA A 73 4.66 8.09 16.11
C ALA A 73 3.96 9.27 15.42
N ASN A 74 3.28 9.03 14.28
CA ASN A 74 2.54 10.08 13.60
C ASN A 74 1.28 10.49 14.39
N ARG A 75 0.98 11.80 14.36
CA ARG A 75 -0.15 12.38 15.13
C ARG A 75 -1.52 11.93 14.66
N PHE A 76 -1.63 11.44 13.45
CA PHE A 76 -2.90 10.98 12.86
C PHE A 76 -3.21 9.53 13.19
N ASN A 77 -2.28 8.82 13.83
CA ASN A 77 -2.40 7.39 14.11
C ASN A 77 -2.68 6.58 12.84
N HIS A 78 -1.96 6.90 11.76
CA HIS A 78 -2.02 6.16 10.50
C HIS A 78 -0.92 5.09 10.44
N PRO A 79 -1.20 3.92 9.89
CA PRO A 79 -2.50 3.46 9.40
C PRO A 79 -3.49 3.26 10.56
N SER A 80 -4.78 3.51 10.32
CA SER A 80 -5.78 3.32 11.36
C SER A 80 -5.98 1.84 11.67
N PRO A 81 -6.37 1.49 12.92
CA PRO A 81 -6.63 0.08 13.27
C PRO A 81 -7.71 -0.58 12.39
N ARG A 82 -8.72 0.16 11.97
CA ARG A 82 -9.78 -0.33 11.08
C ARG A 82 -9.23 -0.70 9.70
N VAL A 83 -8.39 0.15 9.14
CA VAL A 83 -7.77 -0.08 7.83
C VAL A 83 -6.82 -1.27 7.91
N LEU A 84 -5.99 -1.35 8.94
CA LEU A 84 -5.13 -2.51 9.16
C LEU A 84 -5.93 -3.81 9.20
N ALA A 85 -7.04 -3.83 9.94
CA ALA A 85 -7.91 -5.01 10.05
C ALA A 85 -8.46 -5.45 8.68
N ARG A 86 -8.84 -4.51 7.83
CA ARG A 86 -9.31 -4.80 6.47
C ARG A 86 -8.24 -5.45 5.61
N TYR A 87 -7.02 -4.92 5.64
CA TYR A 87 -5.90 -5.50 4.90
C TYR A 87 -5.47 -6.86 5.46
N GLN A 88 -5.48 -7.03 6.77
CA GLN A 88 -5.19 -8.32 7.41
C GLN A 88 -6.21 -9.39 7.00
N LYS A 89 -7.48 -9.03 6.92
CA LYS A 89 -8.55 -9.92 6.46
C LYS A 89 -8.37 -10.36 5.01
N SER A 90 -7.92 -9.46 4.17
CA SER A 90 -7.70 -9.74 2.74
C SER A 90 -6.46 -10.60 2.48
N GLY A 91 -5.50 -10.60 3.39
CA GLY A 91 -4.22 -11.28 3.23
C GLY A 91 -3.17 -10.39 2.56
N GLY A 92 -2.01 -10.96 2.28
CA GLY A 92 -0.87 -10.22 1.75
C GLY A 92 0.03 -9.63 2.83
N ALA A 93 1.22 -9.22 2.42
CA ALA A 93 2.21 -8.66 3.33
C ALA A 93 1.95 -7.16 3.56
N LEU A 94 2.05 -6.71 4.81
CA LEU A 94 1.81 -5.33 5.20
C LEU A 94 3.12 -4.70 5.69
N TRP A 95 3.43 -3.52 5.16
CA TRP A 95 4.65 -2.78 5.45
C TRP A 95 4.31 -1.35 5.83
N ASP A 96 5.00 -0.82 6.83
CA ASP A 96 4.83 0.54 7.33
C ASP A 96 6.21 1.22 7.31
N THR A 97 6.37 2.27 6.52
CA THR A 97 7.67 2.94 6.38
C THR A 97 8.13 3.60 7.68
N GLY A 98 7.21 3.98 8.56
CA GLY A 98 7.55 4.49 9.90
C GLY A 98 8.27 3.43 10.74
N ARG A 99 7.87 2.18 10.60
CA ARG A 99 8.43 1.05 11.34
C ARG A 99 9.57 0.36 10.57
N HIS A 100 9.34 0.06 9.31
CA HIS A 100 10.26 -0.75 8.49
C HIS A 100 11.32 0.08 7.75
N GLY A 101 11.16 1.41 7.70
CA GLY A 101 12.00 2.27 6.88
C GLY A 101 11.63 2.18 5.41
N ALA A 102 12.56 2.53 4.54
CA ALA A 102 12.35 2.40 3.10
C ALA A 102 12.12 0.95 2.70
N MET A 103 11.18 0.75 1.78
CA MET A 103 10.90 -0.57 1.21
C MET A 103 11.51 -0.66 -0.19
N CYS A 104 12.22 -1.74 -0.45
CA CYS A 104 12.78 -2.05 -1.75
C CYS A 104 12.11 -3.32 -2.30
N PHE A 105 11.50 -3.20 -3.47
CA PHE A 105 10.91 -4.33 -4.19
C PHE A 105 11.73 -4.63 -5.42
N ARG A 106 12.05 -5.90 -5.63
CA ARG A 106 12.79 -6.37 -6.80
C ARG A 106 12.01 -7.43 -7.55
N LYS A 107 11.87 -7.21 -8.85
CA LYS A 107 11.33 -8.19 -9.78
C LYS A 107 12.40 -8.60 -10.76
N ARG A 108 12.71 -9.89 -10.82
CA ARG A 108 13.62 -10.46 -11.80
C ARG A 108 12.83 -11.32 -12.77
N PRO A 109 13.29 -11.47 -14.03
CA PRO A 109 12.65 -12.38 -14.98
C PRO A 109 12.51 -13.79 -14.41
N ALA A 110 11.35 -14.42 -14.60
CA ALA A 110 11.01 -15.76 -14.13
C ALA A 110 11.15 -16.01 -12.61
N ARG A 111 11.19 -14.93 -11.80
CA ARG A 111 11.25 -15.02 -10.34
C ARG A 111 10.14 -14.23 -9.70
N ASN A 112 9.79 -14.63 -8.48
CA ASN A 112 8.82 -13.91 -7.68
C ASN A 112 9.35 -12.53 -7.26
N LEU A 113 8.41 -11.63 -6.98
CA LEU A 113 8.72 -10.33 -6.41
C LEU A 113 9.32 -10.51 -5.00
N SER A 114 10.43 -9.83 -4.74
CA SER A 114 11.04 -9.83 -3.42
C SER A 114 10.92 -8.45 -2.76
N ALA A 115 10.71 -8.44 -1.44
CA ALA A 115 10.58 -7.23 -0.64
C ALA A 115 11.68 -7.20 0.42
N THR A 116 12.32 -6.04 0.58
CA THR A 116 13.34 -5.81 1.62
C THR A 116 13.03 -4.52 2.36
N ALA A 117 12.93 -4.62 3.69
CA ALA A 117 12.79 -3.47 4.58
C ALA A 117 14.17 -3.02 5.07
N MET A 118 14.45 -1.73 4.95
CA MET A 118 15.79 -1.19 5.24
C MET A 118 16.07 -1.01 6.73
N ARG A 119 15.05 -1.15 7.58
CA ARG A 119 15.19 -0.94 9.04
C ARG A 119 15.03 -2.22 9.87
N ILE A 120 15.00 -3.39 9.23
CA ILE A 120 14.89 -4.64 9.99
C ILE A 120 16.14 -4.83 10.85
N GLY A 121 15.93 -4.91 12.17
CA GLY A 121 16.99 -5.15 13.14
C GLY A 121 17.98 -4.00 13.34
N TYR A 122 17.76 -2.85 12.70
CA TYR A 122 18.64 -1.68 12.81
C TYR A 122 17.82 -0.42 13.08
N LEU A 123 17.97 0.13 14.27
CA LEU A 123 17.49 1.48 14.59
C LEU A 123 18.68 2.43 14.54
N PRO A 124 18.67 3.46 13.69
CA PRO A 124 19.69 4.48 13.71
C PRO A 124 19.76 5.11 15.12
N TYR A 125 20.93 5.60 15.51
CA TYR A 125 21.12 6.14 16.87
C TYR A 125 20.15 7.28 17.24
N TRP A 126 19.67 8.01 16.24
CA TRP A 126 18.68 9.09 16.47
C TRP A 126 17.24 8.58 16.63
N ALA A 127 16.98 7.31 16.43
CA ALA A 127 15.66 6.71 16.58
C ALA A 127 15.51 5.91 17.86
N LYS A 128 16.52 5.95 18.70
CA LYS A 128 16.53 5.28 20.01
C LYS A 128 15.79 6.09 21.07
#